data_1be74b2ed13e727c3be3e1c88fe92ac2
#
_entry.id   1be74b2ed13e727c3be3e1c88fe92ac2
#
_cell.length_a   1.000
_cell.length_b   1.000
_cell.length_c   1.000
_cell.angle_alpha   90.00
_cell.angle_beta   90.00
_cell.angle_gamma   90.00
#
_symmetry.space_group_name_H-M   'P 1'
#
loop_
_entity.id
_entity.type
_entity.pdbx_description
1 polymer ?
#
loop_
_entity_poly.entity_id
_entity_poly.type
_entity_poly.pdbx_seq_one_letter_code
_entity_poly.pdbx_strand_id
1 'polypeptide(L)'
;TLKRIIEGIPEYGDNAGGQIHVAHTDNQCASRWYWALRGLSASQCRLLNMRHIDDDYWCSLTHGEYTGKHTAVNDEHADTIELRTFDCWYAGSADKLIPAVKWIRAMWRFFEKYPRGTVSASAIEQYSSCMADNVTDTPRRTLAERLNEARRVKAVRTAEEDYERCARAAEIRRR
;
A
#
# COMPACT_ATOMS: atom_id res chain seq x y z
N THR A 1 4.10 13.97 21.20
CA THR A 1 2.95 13.82 22.06
C THR A 1 2.26 12.48 21.85
N LEU A 2 1.68 12.17 20.66
CA LEU A 2 1.07 10.86 20.39
C LEU A 2 2.11 9.71 20.45
N LYS A 3 3.31 9.90 19.90
CA LYS A 3 4.41 8.92 19.98
C LYS A 3 4.71 8.55 21.44
N ARG A 4 4.81 9.54 22.36
CA ARG A 4 5.04 9.27 23.79
C ARG A 4 3.93 8.47 24.45
N ILE A 5 2.69 8.64 24.01
CA ILE A 5 1.56 7.84 24.51
C ILE A 5 1.75 6.39 24.05
N ILE A 6 2.06 6.18 22.77
CA ILE A 6 2.28 4.84 22.21
C ILE A 6 3.49 4.14 22.87
N GLU A 7 4.58 4.87 23.13
CA GLU A 7 5.75 4.36 23.86
C GLU A 7 5.41 3.83 25.27
N GLY A 8 4.32 4.29 25.87
CA GLY A 8 3.80 3.82 27.15
C GLY A 8 2.84 2.65 27.07
N ILE A 9 2.43 2.21 25.87
CA ILE A 9 1.51 1.10 25.67
C ILE A 9 2.29 -0.21 25.63
N PRO A 10 1.99 -1.18 26.52
CA PRO A 10 2.60 -2.51 26.45
C PRO A 10 2.14 -3.25 25.19
N GLU A 11 2.89 -4.26 24.79
CA GLU A 11 2.47 -5.17 23.71
C GLU A 11 1.23 -5.95 24.16
N TYR A 12 0.17 -5.86 23.39
CA TYR A 12 -1.01 -6.69 23.51
C TYR A 12 -0.90 -7.78 22.44
N GLY A 13 -0.93 -9.02 22.84
CA GLY A 13 -0.70 -10.20 22.00
C GLY A 13 -1.31 -10.17 20.59
N ASP A 14 -1.03 -11.16 19.80
CA ASP A 14 -1.16 -11.27 18.33
C ASP A 14 -2.54 -10.99 17.71
N ASN A 15 -3.59 -10.79 18.52
CA ASN A 15 -4.96 -10.58 18.06
C ASN A 15 -5.43 -9.12 18.07
N ALA A 16 -4.55 -8.16 18.43
CA ALA A 16 -4.90 -6.75 18.40
C ALA A 16 -4.49 -6.10 17.06
N GLY A 17 -5.46 -5.56 16.34
CA GLY A 17 -5.23 -4.76 15.14
C GLY A 17 -5.25 -3.26 15.46
N GLY A 18 -4.62 -2.47 14.60
CA GLY A 18 -4.73 -1.02 14.60
C GLY A 18 -5.61 -0.53 13.45
N GLN A 19 -6.20 0.63 13.63
CA GLN A 19 -6.98 1.29 12.58
C GLN A 19 -6.71 2.78 12.58
N ILE A 20 -6.84 3.41 11.42
CA ILE A 20 -6.76 4.85 11.26
C ILE A 20 -7.96 5.32 10.45
N HIS A 21 -8.64 6.34 10.95
CA HIS A 21 -9.73 6.96 10.24
C HIS A 21 -9.24 8.21 9.51
N VAL A 22 -9.59 8.31 8.24
CA VAL A 22 -9.39 9.50 7.42
C VAL A 22 -10.76 10.06 7.04
N ALA A 23 -10.90 11.39 6.92
CA ALA A 23 -12.17 11.99 6.57
C ALA A 23 -12.62 11.52 5.17
N HIS A 24 -13.90 11.25 5.01
CA HIS A 24 -14.51 10.94 3.73
C HIS A 24 -14.86 12.25 3.00
N THR A 25 -14.39 12.42 1.79
CA THR A 25 -14.70 13.56 0.93
C THR A 25 -14.87 13.07 -0.51
N ASP A 26 -15.29 13.92 -1.43
CA ASP A 26 -15.40 13.56 -2.85
C ASP A 26 -14.09 13.01 -3.42
N ASN A 27 -12.94 13.50 -2.94
CA ASN A 27 -11.62 13.09 -3.37
C ASN A 27 -11.02 11.95 -2.52
N GLN A 28 -11.50 11.77 -1.30
CA GLN A 28 -11.11 10.73 -0.35
C GLN A 28 -12.15 9.63 -0.35
N CYS A 29 -12.01 8.65 -1.23
CA CYS A 29 -12.94 7.54 -1.32
C CYS A 29 -12.23 6.19 -1.17
N ALA A 30 -12.96 5.17 -0.73
CA ALA A 30 -12.41 3.85 -0.42
C ALA A 30 -11.62 3.24 -1.59
N SER A 31 -12.11 3.37 -2.83
CA SER A 31 -11.41 2.84 -4.00
C SER A 31 -10.02 3.44 -4.22
N ARG A 32 -9.82 4.70 -3.90
CA ARG A 32 -8.50 5.36 -4.02
C ARG A 32 -7.53 4.87 -2.93
N TRP A 33 -8.02 4.72 -1.71
CA TRP A 33 -7.25 4.14 -0.61
C TRP A 33 -6.93 2.66 -0.87
N TYR A 34 -7.84 1.91 -1.49
CA TYR A 34 -7.57 0.57 -1.97
C TYR A 34 -6.32 0.54 -2.88
N TRP A 35 -6.28 1.37 -3.92
CA TRP A 35 -5.15 1.40 -4.85
C TRP A 35 -3.86 1.90 -4.17
N ALA A 36 -3.98 2.81 -3.20
CA ALA A 36 -2.84 3.24 -2.41
C ALA A 36 -2.22 2.09 -1.60
N LEU A 37 -3.04 1.30 -0.93
CA LEU A 37 -2.59 0.13 -0.15
C LEU A 37 -2.04 -0.97 -1.06
N ARG A 38 -2.69 -1.24 -2.19
CA ARG A 38 -2.23 -2.24 -3.14
C ARG A 38 -0.86 -1.92 -3.75
N GLY A 39 -0.49 -0.67 -3.85
CA GLY A 39 0.82 -0.25 -4.32
C GLY A 39 1.98 -0.53 -3.36
N LEU A 40 1.70 -0.96 -2.14
CA LEU A 40 2.73 -1.22 -1.12
C LEU A 40 3.25 -2.66 -1.20
N SER A 41 4.57 -2.80 -1.12
CA SER A 41 5.22 -4.10 -0.93
C SER A 41 5.16 -4.54 0.54
N ALA A 42 5.35 -5.83 0.80
CA ALA A 42 5.40 -6.37 2.16
C ALA A 42 6.46 -5.69 3.05
N SER A 43 7.61 -5.30 2.48
CA SER A 43 8.63 -4.55 3.22
C SER A 43 8.18 -3.15 3.58
N GLN A 44 7.51 -2.44 2.67
CA GLN A 44 6.96 -1.11 2.93
C GLN A 44 5.83 -1.17 3.96
N CYS A 45 4.94 -2.16 3.88
CA CYS A 45 3.90 -2.38 4.89
C CYS A 45 4.50 -2.53 6.30
N ARG A 46 5.52 -3.38 6.47
CA ARG A 46 6.20 -3.55 7.77
C ARG A 46 6.81 -2.27 8.32
N LEU A 47 7.38 -1.42 7.46
CA LEU A 47 7.96 -0.13 7.86
C LEU A 47 6.91 0.91 8.24
N LEU A 48 5.70 0.78 7.71
CA LEU A 48 4.55 1.64 8.01
C LEU A 48 3.66 1.08 9.13
N ASN A 49 4.07 0.03 9.81
CA ASN A 49 3.26 -0.71 10.78
C ASN A 49 1.94 -1.23 10.19
N MET A 50 2.01 -1.73 8.97
CA MET A 50 0.86 -2.32 8.29
C MET A 50 1.08 -3.82 8.10
N ARG A 51 -0.01 -4.58 8.15
CA ARG A 51 -0.06 -5.97 7.72
C ARG A 51 0.04 -6.03 6.20
N HIS A 52 0.66 -7.08 5.68
CA HIS A 52 0.65 -7.28 4.25
C HIS A 52 -0.71 -7.83 3.81
N ILE A 53 -1.23 -7.27 2.75
CA ILE A 53 -2.60 -7.47 2.26
C ILE A 53 -2.90 -8.88 1.77
N ASP A 54 -1.89 -9.68 1.44
CA ASP A 54 -2.08 -11.04 0.94
C ASP A 54 -2.14 -12.08 2.08
N ASP A 55 -1.81 -11.68 3.31
CA ASP A 55 -1.57 -12.61 4.41
C ASP A 55 -2.62 -12.54 5.54
N ASP A 56 -3.61 -11.64 5.48
CA ASP A 56 -4.46 -11.39 6.63
C ASP A 56 -5.95 -11.56 6.36
N TYR A 57 -6.52 -12.59 7.01
CA TYR A 57 -7.96 -12.81 7.05
C TYR A 57 -8.77 -11.62 7.63
N TRP A 58 -8.13 -10.82 8.53
CA TRP A 58 -8.80 -9.74 9.24
C TRP A 58 -8.81 -8.41 8.50
N CYS A 59 -8.04 -8.26 7.43
CA CYS A 59 -7.95 -7.04 6.63
C CYS A 59 -7.79 -7.36 5.14
N SER A 60 -8.71 -8.15 4.59
CA SER A 60 -8.71 -8.51 3.18
C SER A 60 -8.78 -7.28 2.28
N LEU A 61 -7.87 -7.19 1.32
CA LEU A 61 -7.85 -6.12 0.33
C LEU A 61 -8.47 -6.61 -0.99
N THR A 62 -9.80 -6.54 -1.09
CA THR A 62 -10.55 -6.92 -2.28
C THR A 62 -11.12 -5.69 -2.97
N HIS A 63 -10.89 -5.57 -4.29
CA HIS A 63 -11.42 -4.45 -5.06
C HIS A 63 -12.96 -4.47 -5.11
N GLY A 64 -13.55 -3.34 -4.75
CA GLY A 64 -15.01 -3.19 -4.73
C GLY A 64 -15.68 -3.63 -3.43
N GLU A 65 -14.96 -4.29 -2.53
CA GLU A 65 -15.46 -4.68 -1.21
C GLU A 65 -14.91 -3.71 -0.15
N TYR A 66 -15.69 -2.69 0.18
CA TYR A 66 -15.29 -1.64 1.13
C TYR A 66 -16.21 -1.58 2.34
N THR A 67 -17.04 -2.57 2.52
CA THR A 67 -17.93 -2.71 3.66
C THR A 67 -17.71 -4.05 4.34
N GLY A 68 -17.99 -4.10 5.62
CA GLY A 68 -17.85 -5.35 6.37
C GLY A 68 -16.62 -5.41 7.29
N LYS A 69 -16.67 -6.41 8.14
CA LYS A 69 -15.82 -6.52 9.32
C LYS A 69 -14.35 -6.85 9.01
N HIS A 70 -14.08 -7.41 7.84
CA HIS A 70 -12.76 -7.96 7.48
C HIS A 70 -12.12 -7.25 6.29
N THR A 71 -12.61 -6.07 5.90
CA THR A 71 -12.06 -5.29 4.79
C THR A 71 -10.90 -4.41 5.24
N ALA A 72 -9.86 -4.33 4.42
CA ALA A 72 -8.69 -3.46 4.66
C ALA A 72 -9.05 -1.97 4.62
N VAL A 73 -9.99 -1.62 3.76
CA VAL A 73 -10.59 -0.28 3.64
C VAL A 73 -12.07 -0.40 3.89
N ASN A 74 -12.58 0.33 4.87
CA ASN A 74 -13.99 0.30 5.22
C ASN A 74 -14.57 1.71 5.12
N ASP A 75 -15.69 1.88 4.42
CA ASP A 75 -16.42 3.13 4.22
C ASP A 75 -17.89 3.05 4.68
N GLU A 76 -18.20 2.17 5.62
CA GLU A 76 -19.54 2.10 6.22
C GLU A 76 -19.91 3.38 7.00
N HIS A 77 -18.91 4.16 7.40
CA HIS A 77 -19.12 5.42 8.11
C HIS A 77 -19.27 6.58 7.14
N ALA A 78 -20.33 7.39 7.32
CA ALA A 78 -20.64 8.50 6.41
C ALA A 78 -19.50 9.54 6.33
N ASP A 79 -18.80 9.77 7.43
CA ASP A 79 -17.84 10.87 7.56
C ASP A 79 -16.37 10.42 7.47
N THR A 80 -16.10 9.12 7.53
CA THR A 80 -14.74 8.60 7.59
C THR A 80 -14.56 7.32 6.80
N ILE A 81 -13.37 7.16 6.23
CA ILE A 81 -12.86 5.90 5.70
C ILE A 81 -11.93 5.31 6.75
N GLU A 82 -12.17 4.09 7.15
CA GLU A 82 -11.35 3.37 8.10
C GLU A 82 -10.32 2.51 7.36
N LEU A 83 -9.05 2.73 7.66
CA LEU A 83 -7.92 1.93 7.17
C LEU A 83 -7.57 0.91 8.25
N ARG A 84 -7.92 -0.36 8.05
CA ARG A 84 -7.76 -1.47 9.00
C ARG A 84 -6.48 -2.27 8.80
N THR A 85 -5.65 -1.89 7.86
CA THR A 85 -4.39 -2.55 7.54
C THR A 85 -3.31 -2.35 8.59
N PHE A 86 -3.48 -1.41 9.50
CA PHE A 86 -2.47 -1.15 10.52
C PHE A 86 -2.43 -2.26 11.57
N ASP A 87 -1.22 -2.56 12.01
CA ASP A 87 -0.97 -3.42 13.15
C ASP A 87 -1.17 -2.64 14.46
N CYS A 88 -1.15 -3.34 15.58
CA CYS A 88 -1.31 -2.73 16.90
C CYS A 88 -0.24 -1.65 17.13
N TRP A 89 -0.66 -0.56 17.77
CA TRP A 89 0.23 0.52 18.17
C TRP A 89 0.66 0.33 19.64
N TYR A 90 1.94 0.02 19.84
CA TYR A 90 2.54 -0.20 21.17
C TYR A 90 3.99 0.30 21.16
N ALA A 91 4.69 0.21 22.29
CA ALA A 91 6.05 0.70 22.43
C ALA A 91 7.00 0.23 21.31
N GLY A 92 6.92 -1.05 20.92
CA GLY A 92 7.75 -1.63 19.85
C GLY A 92 7.42 -1.14 18.44
N SER A 93 6.25 -0.52 18.21
CA SER A 93 5.85 0.05 16.92
C SER A 93 5.88 1.59 16.89
N ALA A 94 6.24 2.24 17.99
CA ALA A 94 6.18 3.70 18.13
C ALA A 94 7.01 4.46 17.08
N ASP A 95 8.13 3.90 16.63
CA ASP A 95 8.97 4.51 15.60
C ASP A 95 8.32 4.51 14.21
N LYS A 96 7.41 3.59 13.97
CA LYS A 96 6.68 3.47 12.71
C LYS A 96 5.52 4.47 12.57
N LEU A 97 5.09 5.08 13.68
CA LEU A 97 3.97 6.04 13.69
C LEU A 97 4.24 7.24 12.78
N ILE A 98 5.43 7.84 12.87
CA ILE A 98 5.74 9.03 12.08
C ILE A 98 5.82 8.72 10.58
N PRO A 99 6.50 7.65 10.12
CA PRO A 99 6.41 7.20 8.73
C PRO A 99 4.97 6.97 8.28
N ALA A 100 4.15 6.24 9.04
CA ALA A 100 2.76 5.94 8.69
C ALA A 100 1.92 7.22 8.50
N VAL A 101 2.00 8.15 9.46
CA VAL A 101 1.27 9.44 9.38
C VAL A 101 1.77 10.29 8.20
N LYS A 102 3.07 10.31 7.93
CA LYS A 102 3.63 11.02 6.76
C LYS A 102 3.11 10.43 5.45
N TRP A 103 3.06 9.10 5.34
CA TRP A 103 2.54 8.42 4.15
C TRP A 103 1.05 8.73 3.96
N ILE A 104 0.21 8.57 4.99
CA ILE A 104 -1.22 8.91 4.93
C ILE A 104 -1.41 10.37 4.48
N ARG A 105 -0.66 11.31 5.07
CA ARG A 105 -0.75 12.73 4.73
C ARG A 105 -0.31 13.01 3.29
N ALA A 106 0.68 12.28 2.78
CA ALA A 106 1.11 12.41 1.39
C ALA A 106 0.04 11.91 0.43
N MET A 107 -0.56 10.74 0.71
CA MET A 107 -1.67 10.18 -0.07
C MET A 107 -2.89 11.09 -0.02
N TRP A 108 -3.25 11.59 1.16
CA TRP A 108 -4.33 12.58 1.31
C TRP A 108 -4.14 13.79 0.38
N ARG A 109 -2.96 14.42 0.45
CA ARG A 109 -2.62 15.59 -0.38
C ARG A 109 -2.61 15.27 -1.88
N PHE A 110 -2.16 14.08 -2.23
CA PHE A 110 -2.19 13.62 -3.62
C PHE A 110 -3.62 13.51 -4.13
N PHE A 111 -4.54 12.95 -3.33
CA PHE A 111 -5.94 12.82 -3.71
C PHE A 111 -6.64 14.17 -3.81
N GLU A 112 -6.35 15.11 -2.92
CA GLU A 112 -6.90 16.48 -3.01
C GLU A 112 -6.36 17.24 -4.25
N LYS A 113 -5.10 17.07 -4.56
CA LYS A 113 -4.47 17.72 -5.72
C LYS A 113 -4.98 17.18 -7.05
N TYR A 114 -5.28 15.90 -7.11
CA TYR A 114 -5.74 15.22 -8.31
C TYR A 114 -7.14 14.66 -8.09
N PRO A 115 -8.20 15.35 -8.51
CA PRO A 115 -9.58 14.92 -8.30
C PRO A 115 -9.88 13.52 -8.82
N ARG A 116 -10.96 12.93 -8.31
CA ARG A 116 -11.41 11.61 -8.72
C ARG A 116 -11.59 11.52 -10.24
N GLY A 117 -11.07 10.46 -10.84
CA GLY A 117 -11.14 10.27 -12.31
C GLY A 117 -10.01 10.92 -13.11
N THR A 118 -9.14 11.74 -12.48
CA THR A 118 -8.02 12.39 -13.19
C THR A 118 -6.71 11.58 -13.17
N VAL A 119 -6.61 10.56 -12.33
CA VAL A 119 -5.45 9.67 -12.23
C VAL A 119 -5.86 8.21 -12.31
N SER A 120 -5.03 7.39 -12.95
CA SER A 120 -5.23 5.96 -13.04
C SER A 120 -4.89 5.25 -11.72
N ALA A 121 -5.41 4.04 -11.55
CA ALA A 121 -5.07 3.15 -10.46
C ALA A 121 -3.55 2.93 -10.35
N SER A 122 -2.90 2.64 -11.47
CA SER A 122 -1.45 2.43 -11.54
C SER A 122 -0.64 3.66 -11.09
N ALA A 123 -1.11 4.88 -11.40
CA ALA A 123 -0.45 6.10 -10.93
C ALA A 123 -0.58 6.27 -9.41
N ILE A 124 -1.71 5.88 -8.83
CA ILE A 124 -1.91 5.87 -7.38
C ILE A 124 -0.97 4.85 -6.72
N GLU A 125 -0.89 3.62 -7.23
CA GLU A 125 0.00 2.56 -6.73
C GLU A 125 1.46 3.01 -6.76
N GLN A 126 1.93 3.55 -7.88
CA GLN A 126 3.30 4.03 -8.03
C GLN A 126 3.63 5.18 -7.09
N TYR A 127 2.72 6.15 -6.96
CA TYR A 127 2.93 7.26 -6.05
C TYR A 127 2.96 6.79 -4.59
N SER A 128 2.07 5.88 -4.20
CA SER A 128 2.00 5.29 -2.87
C SER A 128 3.32 4.60 -2.51
N SER A 129 3.81 3.72 -3.38
CA SER A 129 5.09 3.01 -3.19
C SER A 129 6.26 3.99 -3.08
N CYS A 130 6.34 4.97 -3.96
CA CYS A 130 7.39 5.99 -3.92
C CYS A 130 7.35 6.79 -2.60
N MET A 131 6.17 7.13 -2.11
CA MET A 131 6.03 7.85 -0.85
C MET A 131 6.36 6.99 0.36
N ALA A 132 6.04 5.70 0.34
CA ALA A 132 6.45 4.77 1.39
C ALA A 132 7.99 4.72 1.53
N ASP A 133 8.71 4.59 0.43
CA ASP A 133 10.17 4.62 0.43
C ASP A 133 10.73 5.95 0.98
N ASN A 134 10.09 7.07 0.62
CA ASN A 134 10.55 8.40 1.05
C ASN A 134 10.34 8.65 2.56
N VAL A 135 9.24 8.14 3.15
CA VAL A 135 8.91 8.43 4.54
C VAL A 135 9.57 7.48 5.54
N THR A 136 10.01 6.31 5.08
CA THR A 136 10.65 5.30 5.93
C THR A 136 12.17 5.44 6.01
N ASP A 137 12.72 6.52 5.44
CA ASP A 137 14.17 6.75 5.34
C ASP A 137 14.92 5.52 4.77
N THR A 138 14.20 4.67 4.05
CA THR A 138 14.83 3.59 3.29
C THR A 138 15.88 4.24 2.39
N PRO A 139 17.15 3.81 2.42
CA PRO A 139 18.21 4.45 1.64
C PRO A 139 17.70 4.63 0.21
N ARG A 140 17.60 5.88 -0.23
CA ARG A 140 17.11 6.18 -1.57
C ARG A 140 17.99 5.40 -2.52
N ARG A 141 17.42 4.38 -3.16
CA ARG A 141 18.11 3.74 -4.27
C ARG A 141 18.58 4.86 -5.17
N THR A 142 19.86 4.91 -5.43
CA THR A 142 20.43 5.92 -6.33
C THR A 142 19.68 5.87 -7.66
N LEU A 143 19.63 6.96 -8.40
CA LEU A 143 19.03 6.97 -9.72
C LEU A 143 19.59 5.83 -10.59
N ALA A 144 20.87 5.52 -10.44
CA ALA A 144 21.53 4.41 -11.11
C ALA A 144 20.95 3.04 -10.71
N GLU A 145 20.69 2.80 -9.42
CA GLU A 145 20.07 1.56 -8.93
C GLU A 145 18.62 1.41 -9.42
N ARG A 146 17.86 2.51 -9.42
CA ARG A 146 16.48 2.53 -9.95
C ARG A 146 16.45 2.24 -11.46
N LEU A 147 17.38 2.84 -12.22
CA LEU A 147 17.52 2.59 -13.65
C LEU A 147 17.97 1.17 -13.94
N ASN A 148 18.87 0.62 -13.14
CA ASN A 148 19.32 -0.77 -13.29
C ASN A 148 18.20 -1.76 -12.99
N GLU A 149 17.39 -1.50 -11.94
CA GLU A 149 16.22 -2.33 -11.61
C GLU A 149 15.16 -2.25 -12.71
N ALA A 150 14.85 -1.07 -13.22
CA ALA A 150 13.93 -0.89 -14.35
C ALA A 150 14.43 -1.63 -15.62
N ARG A 151 15.74 -1.62 -15.87
CA ARG A 151 16.35 -2.39 -16.98
C ARG A 151 16.22 -3.89 -16.76
N ARG A 152 16.44 -4.39 -15.52
CA ARG A 152 16.28 -5.81 -15.18
C ARG A 152 14.84 -6.26 -15.37
N VAL A 153 13.87 -5.52 -14.84
CA VAL A 153 12.43 -5.82 -14.99
C VAL A 153 12.05 -5.85 -16.47
N LYS A 154 12.51 -4.86 -17.25
CA LYS A 154 12.26 -4.83 -18.69
C LYS A 154 12.88 -6.03 -19.41
N ALA A 155 14.11 -6.42 -19.06
CA ALA A 155 14.79 -7.57 -19.67
C ALA A 155 14.08 -8.88 -19.37
N VAL A 156 13.62 -9.08 -18.13
CA VAL A 156 12.85 -10.27 -17.73
C VAL A 156 11.55 -10.34 -18.54
N ARG A 157 10.78 -9.24 -18.60
CA ARG A 157 9.53 -9.19 -19.36
C ARG A 157 9.74 -9.47 -20.85
N THR A 158 10.80 -8.92 -21.45
CA THR A 158 11.13 -9.20 -22.86
C THR A 158 11.46 -10.68 -23.08
N ALA A 159 12.21 -11.30 -22.15
CA ALA A 159 12.54 -12.72 -22.22
C ALA A 159 11.31 -13.62 -22.10
N GLU A 160 10.36 -13.27 -21.22
CA GLU A 160 9.08 -13.97 -21.06
C GLU A 160 8.22 -13.87 -22.33
N GLU A 161 8.10 -12.67 -22.91
CA GLU A 161 7.38 -12.42 -24.17
C GLU A 161 8.00 -13.20 -25.34
N ASP A 162 9.33 -13.29 -25.41
CA ASP A 162 10.05 -14.06 -26.43
C ASP A 162 9.86 -15.57 -26.24
N TYR A 163 9.90 -16.06 -25.00
CA TYR A 163 9.64 -17.46 -24.68
C TYR A 163 8.21 -17.87 -25.08
N GLU A 164 7.21 -17.08 -24.72
CA GLU A 164 5.82 -17.35 -25.10
C GLU A 164 5.63 -17.35 -26.63
N ARG A 165 6.29 -16.44 -27.34
CA ARG A 165 6.24 -16.38 -28.79
C ARG A 165 6.85 -17.63 -29.43
N CYS A 166 7.99 -18.08 -28.91
CA CYS A 166 8.64 -19.31 -29.37
C CYS A 166 7.78 -20.55 -29.05
N ALA A 167 7.17 -20.62 -27.89
CA ALA A 167 6.29 -21.72 -27.49
C ALA A 167 5.06 -21.82 -28.41
N ARG A 168 4.41 -20.68 -28.71
CA ARG A 168 3.27 -20.63 -29.67
C ARG A 168 3.67 -21.05 -31.07
N ALA A 169 4.86 -20.59 -31.55
CA ALA A 169 5.34 -20.99 -32.87
C ALA A 169 5.65 -22.49 -32.96
N ALA A 170 6.16 -23.09 -31.88
CA ALA A 170 6.41 -24.53 -31.82
C ALA A 170 5.12 -25.35 -31.83
N GLU A 171 4.07 -24.85 -31.16
CA GLU A 171 2.76 -25.52 -31.17
C GLU A 171 2.07 -25.48 -32.53
N ILE A 172 2.15 -24.34 -33.24
CA ILE A 172 1.62 -24.23 -34.61
C ILE A 172 2.31 -25.22 -35.57
N ARG A 173 3.62 -25.50 -35.42
CA ARG A 173 4.35 -26.45 -36.25
C ARG A 173 4.03 -27.92 -35.95
N ARG A 174 3.42 -28.23 -34.83
CA ARG A 174 3.00 -29.59 -34.42
C ARG A 174 1.59 -29.95 -34.86
N ARG A 175 0.82 -28.96 -35.32
CA ARG A 175 -0.50 -29.15 -35.94
C ARG A 175 -0.37 -29.26 -37.47
#